data_1ce70557cb05186693466d300754c225
#
_entry.id   1ce70557cb05186693466d300754c225
#
_cell.length_a   1.000
_cell.length_b   1.000
_cell.length_c   1.000
_cell.angle_alpha   90.00
_cell.angle_beta   90.00
_cell.angle_gamma   90.00
#
_symmetry.space_group_name_H-M   'P 1'
#
loop_
_entity.id
_entity.type
_entity.pdbx_description
1 polymer ?
#
loop_
_entity_poly.entity_id
_entity_poly.type
_entity_poly.pdbx_seq_one_letter_code
_entity_poly.pdbx_strand_id
1 'polypeptide(L)'
;WLSVMSDEVDSLEGLEFDLGGGRSFTYGLDDQTKGELVQNNAYIDEFFNGYVDDAGSWDFDKLNSHMAVLNNIDSIVASAYRQGIGDGQKGLVEKAANVSAETPGQSPSMQTSNPLADQVRTLMKRGNGLSFKI
;
A
#
# COMPACT_ATOMS: atom_id res chain seq x y z
N TRP A 1 -7.94 32.80 4.91
CA TRP A 1 -8.14 31.35 5.02
C TRP A 1 -7.43 30.60 3.87
N LEU A 2 -7.71 30.95 2.62
CA LEU A 2 -7.14 30.28 1.44
C LEU A 2 -5.59 30.37 1.41
N SER A 3 -5.00 31.51 1.73
CA SER A 3 -3.55 31.66 1.78
C SER A 3 -2.91 30.82 2.89
N VAL A 4 -3.55 30.73 4.05
CA VAL A 4 -3.09 29.88 5.15
C VAL A 4 -3.13 28.41 4.76
N MET A 5 -4.21 27.97 4.11
CA MET A 5 -4.34 26.59 3.61
C MET A 5 -3.29 26.27 2.52
N SER A 6 -3.01 27.22 1.64
CA SER A 6 -1.98 27.05 0.63
C SER A 6 -0.60 26.88 1.27
N ASP A 7 -0.22 27.76 2.18
CA ASP A 7 1.06 27.71 2.86
C ASP A 7 1.24 26.40 3.66
N GLU A 8 0.20 25.94 4.34
CA GLU A 8 0.21 24.69 5.10
C GLU A 8 0.34 23.46 4.18
N VAL A 9 -0.43 23.43 3.09
CA VAL A 9 -0.38 22.31 2.12
C VAL A 9 0.95 22.28 1.37
N ASP A 10 1.49 23.45 1.00
CA ASP A 10 2.78 23.53 0.31
C ASP A 10 3.92 23.04 1.19
N SER A 11 3.80 23.18 2.50
CA SER A 11 4.78 22.67 3.48
C SER A 11 4.77 21.14 3.63
N LEU A 12 3.70 20.45 3.18
CA LEU A 12 3.61 19.00 3.23
C LEU A 12 4.52 18.36 2.18
N GLU A 13 5.55 17.66 2.61
CA GLU A 13 6.42 16.89 1.72
C GLU A 13 5.78 15.56 1.30
N GLY A 14 4.91 15.01 2.13
CA GLY A 14 4.21 13.75 1.91
C GLY A 14 3.42 13.32 3.14
N LEU A 15 2.71 12.21 2.99
CA LEU A 15 1.98 11.55 4.08
C LEU A 15 2.77 10.35 4.56
N GLU A 16 3.09 10.30 5.84
CA GLU A 16 3.79 9.17 6.43
C GLU A 16 2.80 8.26 7.15
N PHE A 17 2.89 6.95 6.85
CA PHE A 17 2.06 5.90 7.45
C PHE A 17 2.93 4.93 8.22
N ASP A 18 2.56 4.64 9.46
CA ASP A 18 3.22 3.63 10.28
C ASP A 18 2.76 2.23 9.84
N LEU A 19 3.74 1.40 9.44
CA LEU A 19 3.50 0.01 9.04
C LEU A 19 3.71 -0.99 10.18
N GLY A 20 4.12 -0.50 11.33
CA GLY A 20 4.53 -1.32 12.47
C GLY A 20 5.99 -1.81 12.37
N GLY A 21 6.53 -2.24 13.51
CA GLY A 21 7.91 -2.76 13.58
C GLY A 21 9.01 -1.76 13.22
N GLY A 22 8.78 -0.48 13.42
CA GLY A 22 9.72 0.60 13.09
C GLY A 22 9.82 0.90 11.58
N ARG A 23 8.86 0.45 10.78
CA ARG A 23 8.78 0.73 9.35
C ARG A 23 7.72 1.78 9.08
N SER A 24 7.99 2.65 8.13
CA SER A 24 7.03 3.63 7.62
C SER A 24 6.95 3.58 6.09
N PHE A 25 5.83 4.05 5.57
CA PHE A 25 5.61 4.27 4.15
C PHE A 25 5.28 5.73 3.96
N THR A 26 5.96 6.38 3.02
CA THR A 26 5.71 7.78 2.67
C THR A 26 5.03 7.83 1.31
N TYR A 27 3.84 8.43 1.27
CA TYR A 27 3.14 8.75 0.04
C TYR A 27 3.46 10.19 -0.35
N GLY A 28 4.14 10.37 -1.48
CA GLY A 28 4.47 11.71 -1.99
C GLY A 28 3.23 12.43 -2.52
N LEU A 29 3.15 13.72 -2.23
CA LEU A 29 2.10 14.59 -2.72
C LEU A 29 2.63 15.39 -3.93
N ASP A 30 2.05 15.18 -5.10
CA ASP A 30 2.34 16.01 -6.27
C ASP A 30 1.59 17.35 -6.22
N ASP A 31 1.97 18.28 -7.09
CA ASP A 31 1.40 19.63 -7.12
C ASP A 31 -0.11 19.62 -7.43
N GLN A 32 -0.57 18.66 -8.24
CA GLN A 32 -2.00 18.50 -8.52
C GLN A 32 -2.76 18.12 -7.25
N THR A 33 -2.30 17.10 -6.54
CA THR A 33 -2.92 16.64 -5.29
C THR A 33 -2.90 17.75 -4.24
N LYS A 34 -1.81 18.50 -4.12
CA LYS A 34 -1.72 19.66 -3.23
C LYS A 34 -2.75 20.72 -3.61
N GLY A 35 -2.90 21.04 -4.89
CA GLY A 35 -3.91 21.98 -5.36
C GLY A 35 -5.34 21.55 -5.02
N GLU A 36 -5.65 20.26 -5.19
CA GLU A 36 -6.95 19.69 -4.82
C GLU A 36 -7.20 19.76 -3.31
N LEU A 37 -6.18 19.52 -2.48
CA LEU A 37 -6.28 19.65 -1.02
C LEU A 37 -6.58 21.09 -0.60
N VAL A 38 -5.91 22.08 -1.18
CA VAL A 38 -6.16 23.51 -0.91
C VAL A 38 -7.61 23.85 -1.27
N GLN A 39 -8.07 23.42 -2.43
CA GLN A 39 -9.42 23.68 -2.91
C GLN A 39 -10.47 23.05 -1.98
N ASN A 40 -10.31 21.78 -1.64
CA ASN A 40 -11.24 21.06 -0.77
C ASN A 40 -11.30 21.66 0.64
N ASN A 41 -10.15 22.06 1.18
CA ASN A 41 -10.07 22.68 2.51
C ASN A 41 -10.60 24.12 2.54
N ALA A 42 -10.51 24.82 1.42
CA ALA A 42 -11.04 26.17 1.30
C ALA A 42 -12.58 26.20 1.23
N TYR A 43 -13.17 25.16 0.64
CA TYR A 43 -14.61 25.02 0.39
C TYR A 43 -15.14 23.73 1.02
N ILE A 44 -15.00 23.61 2.32
CA ILE A 44 -15.34 22.40 3.07
C ILE A 44 -16.83 22.01 2.96
N ASP A 45 -17.69 22.99 2.76
CA ASP A 45 -19.13 22.78 2.50
C ASP A 45 -19.35 22.04 1.18
N GLU A 46 -18.56 22.34 0.15
CA GLU A 46 -18.61 21.62 -1.13
C GLU A 46 -18.13 20.17 -0.97
N PHE A 47 -17.13 19.93 -0.12
CA PHE A 47 -16.71 18.57 0.23
C PHE A 47 -17.88 17.77 0.83
N PHE A 48 -18.65 18.35 1.74
CA PHE A 48 -19.81 17.69 2.34
C PHE A 48 -20.96 17.47 1.37
N ASN A 49 -21.11 18.32 0.34
CA ASN A 49 -22.09 18.12 -0.71
C ASN A 49 -21.89 16.77 -1.46
N GLY A 50 -20.69 16.24 -1.47
CA GLY A 50 -20.41 14.92 -2.01
C GLY A 50 -21.06 13.74 -1.27
N TYR A 51 -21.65 14.01 -0.10
CA TYR A 51 -22.38 13.02 0.73
C TYR A 51 -23.89 13.28 0.77
N VAL A 52 -24.37 14.19 -0.06
CA VAL A 52 -25.79 14.52 -0.15
C VAL A 52 -26.25 14.15 -1.58
N ASP A 53 -27.38 13.47 -1.68
CA ASP A 53 -27.98 13.14 -2.97
C ASP A 53 -28.75 14.33 -3.58
N ASP A 54 -29.22 14.16 -4.81
CA ASP A 54 -29.97 15.20 -5.54
C ASP A 54 -31.29 15.60 -4.84
N ALA A 55 -31.80 14.78 -3.92
CA ALA A 55 -32.98 15.05 -3.12
C ALA A 55 -32.65 15.77 -1.78
N GLY A 56 -31.39 16.03 -1.52
CA GLY A 56 -30.90 16.66 -0.29
C GLY A 56 -30.81 15.71 0.91
N SER A 57 -30.85 14.40 0.67
CA SER A 57 -30.69 13.38 1.72
C SER A 57 -29.23 12.97 1.87
N TRP A 58 -28.82 12.72 3.12
CA TRP A 58 -27.46 12.25 3.39
C TRP A 58 -27.25 10.78 3.03
N ASP A 59 -26.19 10.50 2.30
CA ASP A 59 -25.66 9.15 2.09
C ASP A 59 -24.79 8.76 3.30
N PHE A 60 -25.43 8.27 4.34
CA PHE A 60 -24.75 7.87 5.57
C PHE A 60 -23.84 6.66 5.38
N ASP A 61 -24.15 5.76 4.45
CA ASP A 61 -23.30 4.59 4.18
C ASP A 61 -21.95 5.01 3.60
N LYS A 62 -21.98 5.92 2.63
CA LYS A 62 -20.78 6.51 2.06
C LYS A 62 -20.00 7.32 3.09
N LEU A 63 -20.67 8.17 3.85
CA LEU A 63 -20.05 8.99 4.90
C LEU A 63 -19.38 8.11 5.95
N ASN A 64 -20.08 7.12 6.49
CA ASN A 64 -19.55 6.22 7.51
C ASN A 64 -18.38 5.39 6.99
N SER A 65 -18.44 4.92 5.75
CA SER A 65 -17.34 4.19 5.13
C SER A 65 -16.08 5.05 5.03
N HIS A 66 -16.21 6.30 4.58
CA HIS A 66 -15.08 7.22 4.49
C HIS A 66 -14.54 7.60 5.86
N MET A 67 -15.43 7.84 6.85
CA MET A 67 -15.00 8.11 8.23
C MET A 67 -14.28 6.91 8.86
N ALA A 68 -14.72 5.69 8.58
CA ALA A 68 -14.04 4.48 9.04
C ALA A 68 -12.63 4.36 8.42
N VAL A 69 -12.47 4.69 7.13
CA VAL A 69 -11.16 4.73 6.48
C VAL A 69 -10.27 5.77 7.15
N LEU A 70 -10.75 7.00 7.33
CA LEU A 70 -9.97 8.08 7.95
C LEU A 70 -9.51 7.73 9.36
N ASN A 71 -10.37 7.10 10.17
CA ASN A 71 -10.05 6.73 11.54
C ASN A 71 -9.10 5.52 11.65
N ASN A 72 -8.93 4.75 10.58
CA ASN A 72 -8.14 3.52 10.58
C ASN A 72 -7.10 3.49 9.45
N ILE A 73 -6.73 4.63 8.90
CA ILE A 73 -5.88 4.70 7.71
C ILE A 73 -4.54 3.97 7.88
N ASP A 74 -3.86 4.15 9.02
CA ASP A 74 -2.58 3.48 9.28
C ASP A 74 -2.73 1.97 9.32
N SER A 75 -3.78 1.47 9.98
CA SER A 75 -4.09 0.05 10.04
C SER A 75 -4.42 -0.54 8.66
N ILE A 76 -5.13 0.23 7.82
CA ILE A 76 -5.48 -0.17 6.46
C ILE A 76 -4.23 -0.25 5.60
N VAL A 77 -3.38 0.77 5.63
CA VAL A 77 -2.12 0.81 4.87
C VAL A 77 -1.17 -0.30 5.33
N ALA A 78 -1.02 -0.51 6.64
CA ALA A 78 -0.20 -1.58 7.19
C ALA A 78 -0.72 -2.97 6.79
N SER A 79 -2.04 -3.17 6.75
CA SER A 79 -2.67 -4.42 6.34
C SER A 79 -2.47 -4.69 4.85
N ALA A 80 -2.65 -3.67 4.01
CA ALA A 80 -2.41 -3.75 2.57
C ALA A 80 -0.94 -4.08 2.27
N TYR A 81 -0.01 -3.46 2.98
CA TYR A 81 1.42 -3.74 2.85
C TYR A 81 1.75 -5.20 3.20
N ARG A 82 1.22 -5.72 4.31
CA ARG A 82 1.41 -7.12 4.73
C ARG A 82 0.82 -8.10 3.72
N GLN A 83 -0.36 -7.82 3.20
CA GLN A 83 -0.97 -8.63 2.15
C GLN A 83 -0.11 -8.61 0.88
N GLY A 84 0.37 -7.45 0.46
CA GLY A 84 1.25 -7.31 -0.70
C GLY A 84 2.56 -8.12 -0.58
N ILE A 85 3.17 -8.15 0.60
CA ILE A 85 4.33 -9.00 0.88
C ILE A 85 3.96 -10.49 0.78
N GLY A 86 2.85 -10.91 1.41
CA GLY A 86 2.38 -12.29 1.36
C GLY A 86 2.08 -12.76 -0.07
N ASP A 87 1.39 -11.95 -0.84
CA ASP A 87 1.07 -12.23 -2.24
C ASP A 87 2.34 -12.27 -3.11
N GLY A 88 3.30 -11.38 -2.87
CA GLY A 88 4.59 -11.36 -3.55
C GLY A 88 5.42 -12.62 -3.26
N GLN A 89 5.48 -13.07 -2.02
CA GLN A 89 6.15 -14.31 -1.62
C GLN A 89 5.48 -15.54 -2.26
N LYS A 90 4.16 -15.59 -2.26
CA LYS A 90 3.40 -16.66 -2.91
C LYS A 90 3.67 -16.71 -4.42
N GLY A 91 3.67 -15.57 -5.09
CA GLY A 91 4.00 -15.47 -6.51
C GLY A 91 5.41 -15.95 -6.84
N LEU A 92 6.40 -15.66 -5.99
CA LEU A 92 7.77 -16.16 -6.14
C LEU A 92 7.85 -17.68 -5.97
N VAL A 93 7.16 -18.25 -5.00
CA VAL A 93 7.11 -19.71 -4.77
C VAL A 93 6.44 -20.42 -5.94
N GLU A 94 5.33 -19.91 -6.45
CA GLU A 94 4.64 -20.45 -7.62
C GLU A 94 5.50 -20.40 -8.88
N LYS A 95 6.21 -19.30 -9.13
CA LYS A 95 7.16 -19.18 -10.25
C LYS A 95 8.32 -20.17 -10.13
N ALA A 96 8.89 -20.33 -8.94
CA ALA A 96 9.95 -21.29 -8.68
C ALA A 96 9.48 -22.75 -8.89
N ALA A 97 8.27 -23.08 -8.44
CA ALA A 97 7.66 -24.39 -8.65
C ALA A 97 7.41 -24.66 -10.14
N ASN A 98 6.92 -23.69 -10.91
CA ASN A 98 6.68 -23.81 -12.35
C ASN A 98 7.99 -23.96 -13.13
N VAL A 99 9.05 -23.26 -12.78
CA VAL A 99 10.38 -23.41 -13.39
C VAL A 99 10.95 -24.82 -13.11
N SER A 100 10.71 -25.39 -11.95
CA SER A 100 11.11 -26.76 -11.60
C SER A 100 10.32 -27.83 -12.36
N ALA A 101 9.08 -27.53 -12.75
CA ALA A 101 8.20 -28.46 -13.48
C ALA A 101 8.45 -28.46 -15.02
N GLU A 102 9.00 -27.39 -15.55
CA GLU A 102 9.24 -27.21 -16.99
C GLU A 102 10.53 -27.87 -17.50
N THR A 103 11.28 -28.56 -16.66
CA THR A 103 12.49 -29.32 -17.08
C THR A 103 12.43 -30.83 -16.78
N PRO A 104 11.44 -31.57 -17.33
CA PRO A 104 11.57 -33.05 -17.35
C PRO A 104 12.37 -33.44 -18.57
N GLY A 105 13.70 -33.54 -18.47
CA GLY A 105 14.47 -34.18 -19.48
C GLY A 105 15.75 -33.52 -20.01
N GLN A 106 16.26 -32.53 -19.36
CA GLN A 106 17.63 -32.07 -19.62
C GLN A 106 18.58 -32.71 -18.63
N SER A 107 19.55 -33.41 -19.21
CA SER A 107 20.67 -34.09 -18.53
C SER A 107 21.34 -33.20 -17.48
N PRO A 108 21.80 -33.78 -16.35
CA PRO A 108 22.33 -33.02 -15.23
C PRO A 108 23.74 -32.45 -15.44
N SER A 109 24.10 -32.04 -16.63
CA SER A 109 25.45 -31.61 -16.94
C SER A 109 25.65 -30.11 -17.05
N MET A 110 24.71 -29.29 -16.63
CA MET A 110 24.94 -27.86 -16.44
C MET A 110 24.37 -27.41 -15.10
N GLN A 111 25.24 -27.34 -14.13
CA GLN A 111 25.08 -26.50 -12.93
C GLN A 111 25.00 -25.02 -13.36
N THR A 112 23.95 -24.64 -14.02
CA THR A 112 23.51 -23.27 -13.97
C THR A 112 22.75 -23.14 -12.68
N SER A 113 23.46 -22.72 -11.63
CA SER A 113 22.82 -22.22 -10.43
C SER A 113 21.78 -21.19 -10.86
N ASN A 114 20.52 -21.58 -10.77
CA ASN A 114 19.44 -20.64 -11.05
C ASN A 114 19.41 -19.66 -9.86
N PRO A 115 19.85 -18.41 -10.03
CA PRO A 115 19.99 -17.48 -8.91
C PRO A 115 18.66 -17.24 -8.20
N LEU A 116 17.55 -17.49 -8.89
CA LEU A 116 16.20 -17.38 -8.33
C LEU A 116 15.88 -18.55 -7.37
N ALA A 117 16.29 -19.78 -7.74
CA ALA A 117 16.09 -20.95 -6.90
C ALA A 117 16.95 -20.89 -5.63
N ASP A 118 18.14 -20.32 -5.70
CA ASP A 118 19.01 -20.14 -4.55
C ASP A 118 18.51 -19.01 -3.65
N GLN A 119 17.93 -17.94 -4.22
CA GLN A 119 17.26 -16.92 -3.45
C GLN A 119 16.02 -17.46 -2.69
N VAL A 120 15.21 -18.28 -3.36
CA VAL A 120 14.04 -18.93 -2.73
C VAL A 120 14.48 -19.90 -1.64
N ARG A 121 15.54 -20.70 -1.87
CA ARG A 121 16.11 -21.58 -0.83
C ARG A 121 16.66 -20.80 0.36
N THR A 122 17.30 -19.67 0.11
CA THR A 122 17.84 -18.80 1.16
C THR A 122 16.70 -18.16 1.95
N LEU A 123 15.65 -17.74 1.28
CA LEU A 123 14.44 -17.21 1.91
C LEU A 123 13.69 -18.27 2.73
N MET A 124 13.57 -19.50 2.23
CA MET A 124 12.98 -20.62 2.96
C MET A 124 13.78 -21.02 4.19
N LYS A 125 15.12 -21.04 4.10
CA LYS A 125 16.01 -21.29 5.25
C LYS A 125 15.97 -20.16 6.26
N ARG A 126 15.81 -18.92 5.82
CA ARG A 126 15.59 -17.77 6.69
C ARG A 126 14.17 -17.68 7.23
N GLY A 127 13.19 -18.26 6.55
CA GLY A 127 11.79 -18.30 6.96
C GLY A 127 11.56 -18.98 8.31
N ASN A 128 12.42 -19.88 8.71
CA ASN A 128 12.45 -20.42 10.08
C ASN A 128 13.09 -19.46 11.10
N GLY A 129 13.67 -18.35 10.64
CA GLY A 129 14.31 -17.33 11.48
C GLY A 129 13.70 -15.93 11.31
N LEU A 130 12.84 -15.73 10.31
CA LEU A 130 12.10 -14.49 10.11
C LEU A 130 10.77 -14.58 10.88
N SER A 131 10.89 -14.52 12.19
CA SER A 131 9.84 -14.03 13.04
C SER A 131 9.64 -12.54 12.67
N PHE A 132 8.75 -12.26 11.73
CA PHE A 132 8.17 -10.94 11.63
C PHE A 132 7.38 -10.71 12.91
N LYS A 133 8.01 -10.05 13.89
CA LYS A 133 7.28 -9.46 14.99
C LYS A 133 6.51 -8.28 14.43
N ILE A 134 5.31 -8.56 14.08
CA ILE A 134 4.29 -7.56 13.83
C ILE A 134 3.62 -7.26 15.17
#